data_a6a2fbb0a9cc3d5d8dbb1b96bc641e00
#
_entry.id   a6a2fbb0a9cc3d5d8dbb1b96bc641e00
#
_cell.length_a   1.000
_cell.length_b   1.000
_cell.length_c   1.000
_cell.angle_alpha   90.00
_cell.angle_beta   90.00
_cell.angle_gamma   90.00
#
_symmetry.space_group_name_H-M   'P 1'
#
loop_
_entity.id
_entity.type
_entity.pdbx_description
1 polymer ?
#
loop_
_entity_poly.entity_id
_entity_poly.type
_entity_poly.pdbx_seq_one_letter_code
_entity_poly.pdbx_strand_id
1 'polypeptide(L)'
;PRRIEMSNDLDLESLRCGPELIKRGFARMQKGGVVMDVVNPEQAVIAENAGAVAVMALERVPSDIRADGGVARMSEPNMIEEIIKSVSIPVMAKCRIGHTAEARILESLGVDMIDESEVLTPADPYYHVIKKDFEVPFVCGATNLGEALRRVWEGAAMIRTKGEAGTGNVVAAMRHARLISAEIKAIRVSKDYRSIAEK
;
A
#
# COMPACT_ATOMS: atom_id res chain seq x y z
N PRO A 1 22.20 6.48 -17.22
CA PRO A 1 20.80 6.50 -16.90
C PRO A 1 20.03 5.94 -18.10
N ARG A 2 19.57 4.68 -17.97
CA ARG A 2 18.66 4.13 -18.99
C ARG A 2 17.33 4.83 -18.83
N ARG A 3 16.94 5.61 -19.83
CA ARG A 3 15.55 6.03 -19.99
C ARG A 3 14.71 4.74 -20.09
N ILE A 4 13.84 4.53 -19.13
CA ILE A 4 12.79 3.54 -19.28
C ILE A 4 11.88 4.12 -20.35
N GLU A 5 11.93 3.55 -21.55
CA GLU A 5 10.90 3.80 -22.55
C GLU A 5 9.60 3.26 -21.97
N MET A 6 8.79 4.17 -21.46
CA MET A 6 7.40 3.87 -21.12
C MET A 6 6.71 3.60 -22.45
N SER A 7 6.42 2.32 -22.75
CA SER A 7 5.50 1.99 -23.83
C SER A 7 4.19 2.72 -23.56
N ASN A 8 3.69 3.45 -24.56
CA ASN A 8 2.48 4.28 -24.46
C ASN A 8 1.18 3.48 -24.32
N ASP A 9 1.25 2.18 -24.12
CA ASP A 9 0.10 1.29 -24.07
C ASP A 9 -0.34 1.02 -22.62
N LEU A 10 -0.85 2.06 -21.96
CA LEU A 10 -1.73 1.85 -20.83
C LEU A 10 -3.07 1.38 -21.42
N ASP A 11 -3.25 0.06 -21.53
CA ASP A 11 -4.53 -0.52 -21.91
C ASP A 11 -5.56 -0.24 -20.81
N LEU A 12 -6.31 0.86 -20.99
CA LEU A 12 -7.36 1.28 -20.05
C LEU A 12 -8.50 0.26 -19.97
N GLU A 13 -8.67 -0.61 -20.97
CA GLU A 13 -9.68 -1.65 -20.95
C GLU A 13 -9.24 -2.83 -20.06
N SER A 14 -7.98 -3.19 -20.07
CA SER A 14 -7.44 -4.21 -19.15
C SER A 14 -7.60 -3.82 -17.68
N LEU A 15 -7.67 -2.51 -17.38
CA LEU A 15 -7.93 -2.00 -16.05
C LEU A 15 -9.40 -2.14 -15.61
N ARG A 16 -10.31 -2.54 -16.50
CA ARG A 16 -11.75 -2.67 -16.24
C ARG A 16 -12.25 -4.10 -16.20
N CYS A 17 -11.39 -5.08 -16.49
CA CYS A 17 -11.76 -6.51 -16.50
C CYS A 17 -10.59 -7.36 -15.96
N GLY A 18 -10.91 -8.63 -15.64
CA GLY A 18 -9.92 -9.61 -15.20
C GLY A 18 -9.36 -9.39 -13.79
N PRO A 19 -8.14 -9.89 -13.51
CA PRO A 19 -7.54 -9.86 -12.17
C PRO A 19 -7.41 -8.47 -11.57
N GLU A 20 -7.11 -7.46 -12.38
CA GLU A 20 -6.98 -6.08 -11.92
C GLU A 20 -8.32 -5.49 -11.40
N LEU A 21 -9.45 -5.89 -11.96
CA LEU A 21 -10.76 -5.49 -11.46
C LEU A 21 -11.04 -6.11 -10.10
N ILE A 22 -10.64 -7.37 -9.88
CA ILE A 22 -10.80 -8.08 -8.60
C ILE A 22 -9.95 -7.38 -7.53
N LYS A 23 -8.68 -7.10 -7.82
CA LYS A 23 -7.76 -6.39 -6.92
C LYS A 23 -8.33 -5.03 -6.47
N ARG A 24 -8.89 -4.27 -7.41
CA ARG A 24 -9.52 -2.97 -7.12
C ARG A 24 -10.86 -3.11 -6.41
N GLY A 25 -11.61 -4.16 -6.68
CA GLY A 25 -12.83 -4.51 -5.96
C GLY A 25 -12.53 -4.73 -4.48
N PHE A 26 -11.48 -5.48 -4.17
CA PHE A 26 -11.00 -5.68 -2.82
C PHE A 26 -10.64 -4.35 -2.13
N ALA A 27 -9.88 -3.48 -2.79
CA ALA A 27 -9.56 -2.16 -2.26
C ALA A 27 -10.82 -1.30 -1.97
N ARG A 28 -11.87 -1.42 -2.82
CA ARG A 28 -13.14 -0.72 -2.60
C ARG A 28 -13.90 -1.19 -1.36
N MET A 29 -13.76 -2.44 -0.99
CA MET A 29 -14.40 -3.00 0.23
C MET A 29 -13.87 -2.34 1.51
N GLN A 30 -12.66 -1.77 1.46
CA GLN A 30 -12.06 -1.05 2.60
C GLN A 30 -12.63 0.36 2.79
N LYS A 31 -13.38 0.88 1.80
CA LYS A 31 -13.85 2.27 1.81
C LYS A 31 -14.77 2.56 2.99
N GLY A 32 -14.41 3.58 3.76
CA GLY A 32 -15.21 4.03 4.92
C GLY A 32 -14.99 3.20 6.18
N GLY A 33 -14.17 2.15 6.11
CA GLY A 33 -13.81 1.32 7.24
C GLY A 33 -12.47 1.72 7.87
N VAL A 34 -12.10 1.00 8.91
CA VAL A 34 -10.82 1.13 9.61
C VAL A 34 -10.01 -0.14 9.37
N VAL A 35 -8.75 0.03 8.94
CA VAL A 35 -7.73 -1.02 8.95
C VAL A 35 -6.92 -0.85 10.23
N MET A 36 -6.88 -1.88 11.07
CA MET A 36 -6.25 -1.78 12.38
C MET A 36 -4.89 -2.50 12.38
N ASP A 37 -3.85 -1.82 12.81
CA ASP A 37 -2.54 -2.42 13.06
C ASP A 37 -2.63 -3.34 14.29
N VAL A 38 -2.17 -4.59 14.15
CA VAL A 38 -2.20 -5.61 15.21
C VAL A 38 -0.88 -6.37 15.26
N VAL A 39 -0.46 -6.78 16.45
CA VAL A 39 0.84 -7.46 16.66
C VAL A 39 0.70 -8.92 17.17
N ASN A 40 -0.51 -9.39 17.35
CA ASN A 40 -0.81 -10.78 17.75
C ASN A 40 -2.27 -11.15 17.42
N PRO A 41 -2.62 -12.44 17.47
CA PRO A 41 -3.98 -12.93 17.22
C PRO A 41 -5.05 -12.31 18.13
N GLU A 42 -4.75 -12.09 19.40
CA GLU A 42 -5.70 -11.54 20.37
C GLU A 42 -6.12 -10.11 19.98
N GLN A 43 -5.17 -9.28 19.57
CA GLN A 43 -5.47 -7.94 19.08
C GLN A 43 -6.26 -7.98 17.77
N ALA A 44 -6.00 -8.95 16.89
CA ALA A 44 -6.74 -9.10 15.64
C ALA A 44 -8.22 -9.42 15.91
N VAL A 45 -8.50 -10.33 16.84
CA VAL A 45 -9.88 -10.66 17.27
C VAL A 45 -10.57 -9.44 17.91
N ILE A 46 -9.86 -8.68 18.73
CA ILE A 46 -10.42 -7.44 19.32
C ILE A 46 -10.76 -6.43 18.23
N ALA A 47 -9.89 -6.24 17.24
CA ALA A 47 -10.10 -5.32 16.12
C ALA A 47 -11.32 -5.75 15.28
N GLU A 48 -11.45 -7.04 14.95
CA GLU A 48 -12.60 -7.59 14.22
C GLU A 48 -13.89 -7.35 15.00
N ASN A 49 -13.93 -7.69 16.29
CA ASN A 49 -15.10 -7.48 17.15
C ASN A 49 -15.48 -5.99 17.30
N ALA A 50 -14.51 -5.09 17.19
CA ALA A 50 -14.72 -3.64 17.19
C ALA A 50 -15.22 -3.09 15.83
N GLY A 51 -15.30 -3.93 14.79
CA GLY A 51 -15.81 -3.57 13.47
C GLY A 51 -14.74 -3.07 12.50
N ALA A 52 -13.46 -3.40 12.70
CA ALA A 52 -12.43 -3.19 11.69
C ALA A 52 -12.79 -3.96 10.40
N VAL A 53 -12.50 -3.36 9.25
CA VAL A 53 -12.78 -3.98 7.94
C VAL A 53 -11.60 -4.83 7.45
N ALA A 54 -10.43 -4.66 8.04
CA ALA A 54 -9.23 -5.45 7.84
C ALA A 54 -8.28 -5.22 9.01
N VAL A 55 -7.30 -6.09 9.16
CA VAL A 55 -6.16 -5.89 10.06
C VAL A 55 -4.85 -5.87 9.28
N MET A 56 -3.87 -5.13 9.81
CA MET A 56 -2.50 -5.11 9.32
C MET A 56 -1.63 -5.86 10.32
N ALA A 57 -1.13 -7.02 9.93
CA ALA A 57 -0.26 -7.84 10.74
C ALA A 57 1.15 -7.22 10.80
N LEU A 58 1.57 -6.80 11.96
CA LEU A 58 2.87 -6.18 12.24
C LEU A 58 3.55 -6.86 13.41
N GLU A 59 4.85 -7.07 13.32
CA GLU A 59 5.66 -7.49 14.46
C GLU A 59 5.85 -6.34 15.45
N ARG A 60 5.96 -5.12 14.91
CA ARG A 60 6.06 -3.87 15.67
C ARG A 60 5.22 -2.79 14.99
N VAL A 61 4.51 -2.00 15.79
CA VAL A 61 3.76 -0.86 15.26
C VAL A 61 4.70 0.27 14.80
N PRO A 62 4.24 1.16 13.91
CA PRO A 62 5.11 2.22 13.35
C PRO A 62 5.82 3.09 14.37
N SER A 63 5.21 3.35 15.54
CA SER A 63 5.83 4.11 16.63
C SER A 63 7.05 3.41 17.21
N ASP A 64 6.99 2.10 17.38
CA ASP A 64 8.10 1.30 17.92
C ASP A 64 9.23 1.20 16.90
N ILE A 65 8.91 0.99 15.62
CA ILE A 65 9.91 0.99 14.55
C ILE A 65 10.63 2.33 14.49
N ARG A 66 9.92 3.43 14.65
CA ARG A 66 10.51 4.78 14.67
C ARG A 66 11.41 4.97 15.90
N ALA A 67 10.98 4.53 17.07
CA ALA A 67 11.77 4.61 18.30
C ALA A 67 13.09 3.83 18.21
N ASP A 68 13.08 2.69 17.50
CA ASP A 68 14.24 1.83 17.29
C ASP A 68 15.12 2.23 16.08
N GLY A 69 14.96 3.45 15.55
CA GLY A 69 15.79 3.97 14.47
C GLY A 69 15.20 3.84 13.07
N GLY A 70 13.95 3.40 12.94
CA GLY A 70 13.22 3.36 11.68
C GLY A 70 13.64 2.24 10.71
N VAL A 71 14.25 1.16 11.22
CA VAL A 71 14.71 0.01 10.42
C VAL A 71 13.92 -1.23 10.80
N ALA A 72 13.21 -1.80 9.83
CA ALA A 72 12.47 -3.04 10.01
C ALA A 72 12.43 -3.85 8.70
N ARG A 73 12.07 -5.12 8.80
CA ARG A 73 11.77 -6.03 7.70
C ARG A 73 10.31 -6.48 7.80
N MET A 74 9.86 -7.33 6.88
CA MET A 74 8.56 -8.00 7.03
C MET A 74 8.48 -8.74 8.35
N SER A 75 7.27 -8.88 8.88
CA SER A 75 6.99 -9.62 10.10
C SER A 75 7.24 -11.11 9.93
N GLU A 76 7.43 -11.82 11.03
CA GLU A 76 7.67 -13.27 11.02
C GLU A 76 6.48 -14.03 10.41
N PRO A 77 6.72 -14.98 9.48
CA PRO A 77 5.67 -15.73 8.80
C PRO A 77 4.69 -16.44 9.74
N ASN A 78 5.19 -17.08 10.79
CA ASN A 78 4.34 -17.81 11.75
C ASN A 78 3.31 -16.89 12.42
N MET A 79 3.72 -15.68 12.82
CA MET A 79 2.82 -14.70 13.43
C MET A 79 1.73 -14.26 12.45
N ILE A 80 2.09 -14.03 11.19
CA ILE A 80 1.13 -13.66 10.14
C ILE A 80 0.11 -14.79 9.94
N GLU A 81 0.57 -16.05 9.85
CA GLU A 81 -0.32 -17.21 9.74
C GLU A 81 -1.26 -17.38 10.94
N GLU A 82 -0.77 -17.15 12.16
CA GLU A 82 -1.61 -17.20 13.37
C GLU A 82 -2.69 -16.12 13.33
N ILE A 83 -2.38 -14.91 12.90
CA ILE A 83 -3.36 -13.84 12.72
C ILE A 83 -4.37 -14.21 11.64
N ILE A 84 -3.94 -14.71 10.48
CA ILE A 84 -4.84 -15.16 9.40
C ILE A 84 -5.83 -16.22 9.91
N LYS A 85 -5.37 -17.15 10.74
CA LYS A 85 -6.23 -18.22 11.32
C LYS A 85 -7.20 -17.72 12.39
N SER A 86 -6.96 -16.54 12.97
CA SER A 86 -7.71 -16.04 14.13
C SER A 86 -8.91 -15.17 13.77
N VAL A 87 -8.97 -14.60 12.56
CA VAL A 87 -10.02 -13.66 12.14
C VAL A 87 -10.64 -14.07 10.81
N SER A 88 -11.85 -13.56 10.54
CA SER A 88 -12.56 -13.75 9.27
C SER A 88 -12.46 -12.53 8.34
N ILE A 89 -12.01 -11.40 8.85
CA ILE A 89 -11.74 -10.18 8.06
C ILE A 89 -10.39 -10.27 7.37
N PRO A 90 -10.19 -9.53 6.26
CA PRO A 90 -8.93 -9.52 5.52
C PRO A 90 -7.70 -9.19 6.38
N VAL A 91 -6.62 -9.92 6.14
CA VAL A 91 -5.31 -9.71 6.77
C VAL A 91 -4.33 -9.14 5.78
N MET A 92 -3.76 -8.00 6.11
CA MET A 92 -2.73 -7.32 5.34
C MET A 92 -1.38 -7.47 6.03
N ALA A 93 -0.29 -7.43 5.25
CA ALA A 93 1.07 -7.40 5.81
C ALA A 93 1.98 -6.47 4.99
N LYS A 94 3.10 -6.04 5.59
CA LYS A 94 4.03 -5.09 4.96
C LYS A 94 5.27 -5.78 4.43
N CYS A 95 5.71 -5.39 3.23
CA CYS A 95 7.04 -5.66 2.71
C CYS A 95 7.85 -4.36 2.58
N ARG A 96 9.16 -4.47 2.57
CA ARG A 96 10.06 -3.34 2.29
C ARG A 96 9.92 -2.89 0.84
N ILE A 97 10.09 -1.59 0.61
CA ILE A 97 10.09 -1.01 -0.74
C ILE A 97 11.16 -1.71 -1.60
N GLY A 98 10.75 -2.19 -2.78
CA GLY A 98 11.64 -2.87 -3.75
C GLY A 98 12.05 -4.30 -3.37
N HIS A 99 11.55 -4.86 -2.26
CA HIS A 99 11.93 -6.19 -1.81
C HIS A 99 10.96 -7.27 -2.32
N THR A 100 11.13 -7.65 -3.59
CA THR A 100 10.27 -8.64 -4.27
C THR A 100 10.21 -10.00 -3.54
N ALA A 101 11.30 -10.42 -2.90
CA ALA A 101 11.31 -11.69 -2.17
C ALA A 101 10.38 -11.66 -0.94
N GLU A 102 10.35 -10.57 -0.16
CA GLU A 102 9.37 -10.43 0.93
C GLU A 102 7.93 -10.43 0.40
N ALA A 103 7.67 -9.72 -0.69
CA ALA A 103 6.35 -9.72 -1.32
C ALA A 103 5.91 -11.14 -1.75
N ARG A 104 6.82 -11.95 -2.33
CA ARG A 104 6.54 -13.35 -2.69
C ARG A 104 6.26 -14.23 -1.47
N ILE A 105 7.00 -14.04 -0.38
CA ILE A 105 6.73 -14.76 0.88
C ILE A 105 5.33 -14.42 1.38
N LEU A 106 4.97 -13.14 1.44
CA LEU A 106 3.65 -12.70 1.90
C LEU A 106 2.52 -13.24 1.02
N GLU A 107 2.70 -13.22 -0.31
CA GLU A 107 1.75 -13.82 -1.24
C GLU A 107 1.58 -15.32 -0.97
N SER A 108 2.68 -16.05 -0.73
CA SER A 108 2.64 -17.49 -0.44
C SER A 108 2.00 -17.83 0.91
N LEU A 109 2.03 -16.93 1.88
CA LEU A 109 1.33 -17.05 3.17
C LEU A 109 -0.18 -16.84 3.05
N GLY A 110 -0.65 -16.30 1.91
CA GLY A 110 -2.07 -16.07 1.66
C GLY A 110 -2.61 -14.81 2.32
N VAL A 111 -1.81 -13.77 2.48
CA VAL A 111 -2.32 -12.46 2.90
C VAL A 111 -3.25 -11.89 1.84
N ASP A 112 -4.28 -11.16 2.25
CA ASP A 112 -5.30 -10.60 1.35
C ASP A 112 -4.84 -9.34 0.64
N MET A 113 -3.85 -8.61 1.17
CA MET A 113 -3.24 -7.43 0.56
C MET A 113 -1.84 -7.22 1.10
N ILE A 114 -0.92 -6.76 0.26
CA ILE A 114 0.45 -6.39 0.65
C ILE A 114 0.58 -4.86 0.66
N ASP A 115 1.10 -4.30 1.75
CA ASP A 115 1.54 -2.91 1.83
C ASP A 115 3.05 -2.83 1.57
N GLU A 116 3.44 -2.37 0.38
CA GLU A 116 4.83 -2.00 0.10
C GLU A 116 5.10 -0.66 0.77
N SER A 117 5.78 -0.71 1.92
CA SER A 117 5.68 0.35 2.91
C SER A 117 7.00 1.05 3.23
N GLU A 118 6.95 2.37 3.20
CA GLU A 118 8.00 3.26 3.71
C GLU A 118 8.16 3.20 5.24
N VAL A 119 7.21 2.61 5.95
CA VAL A 119 7.31 2.40 7.42
C VAL A 119 8.41 1.41 7.75
N LEU A 120 8.62 0.41 6.88
CA LEU A 120 9.80 -0.44 6.92
C LEU A 120 10.98 0.28 6.25
N THR A 121 12.13 -0.33 6.21
CA THR A 121 13.29 0.21 5.49
C THR A 121 13.17 -0.07 3.99
N PRO A 122 13.44 0.91 3.08
CA PRO A 122 13.57 0.62 1.66
C PRO A 122 14.73 -0.36 1.44
N ALA A 123 14.47 -1.44 0.68
CA ALA A 123 15.52 -2.34 0.19
C ALA A 123 16.16 -1.77 -1.08
N ASP A 124 15.33 -1.17 -1.95
CA ASP A 124 15.75 -0.44 -3.14
C ASP A 124 15.10 0.95 -3.12
N PRO A 125 15.90 2.04 -3.01
CA PRO A 125 15.36 3.39 -2.96
C PRO A 125 14.88 3.92 -4.33
N TYR A 126 15.23 3.23 -5.44
CA TYR A 126 14.96 3.68 -6.80
C TYR A 126 13.85 2.89 -7.48
N TYR A 127 13.72 1.59 -7.15
CA TYR A 127 12.80 0.67 -7.81
C TYR A 127 11.85 0.04 -6.81
N HIS A 128 10.57 0.17 -7.09
CA HIS A 128 9.52 -0.50 -6.34
C HIS A 128 9.23 -1.89 -6.93
N VAL A 129 8.56 -2.73 -6.15
CA VAL A 129 8.06 -4.02 -6.63
C VAL A 129 7.11 -3.79 -7.82
N ILE A 130 7.24 -4.58 -8.87
CA ILE A 130 6.27 -4.59 -9.98
C ILE A 130 5.07 -5.43 -9.56
N LYS A 131 3.99 -4.77 -9.15
CA LYS A 131 2.81 -5.39 -8.54
C LYS A 131 1.96 -6.15 -9.54
N LYS A 132 2.12 -5.87 -10.84
CA LYS A 132 1.44 -6.60 -11.92
C LYS A 132 1.83 -8.07 -11.98
N ASP A 133 3.02 -8.42 -11.46
CA ASP A 133 3.54 -9.79 -11.43
C ASP A 133 2.95 -10.65 -10.30
N PHE A 134 2.05 -10.08 -9.47
CA PHE A 134 1.44 -10.72 -8.32
C PHE A 134 -0.06 -10.89 -8.52
N GLU A 135 -0.64 -11.92 -7.91
CA GLU A 135 -2.09 -12.09 -7.86
C GLU A 135 -2.72 -11.29 -6.72
N VAL A 136 -2.00 -11.15 -5.60
CA VAL A 136 -2.43 -10.38 -4.43
C VAL A 136 -2.42 -8.87 -4.72
N PRO A 137 -3.45 -8.10 -4.28
CA PRO A 137 -3.48 -6.66 -4.43
C PRO A 137 -2.44 -5.97 -3.54
N PHE A 138 -1.96 -4.82 -4.00
CA PHE A 138 -1.01 -3.97 -3.25
C PHE A 138 -1.61 -2.63 -2.89
N VAL A 139 -1.25 -2.15 -1.69
CA VAL A 139 -1.39 -0.75 -1.28
C VAL A 139 0.00 -0.11 -1.17
N CYS A 140 0.10 1.15 -1.53
CA CYS A 140 1.33 1.93 -1.43
C CYS A 140 1.06 3.32 -0.90
N GLY A 141 2.03 3.91 -0.22
CA GLY A 141 2.00 5.29 0.22
C GLY A 141 2.34 6.27 -0.90
N ALA A 142 1.73 7.47 -0.86
CA ALA A 142 2.10 8.59 -1.71
C ALA A 142 1.96 9.91 -0.95
N THR A 143 2.78 10.90 -1.33
CA THR A 143 2.75 12.26 -0.81
C THR A 143 2.11 13.24 -1.79
N ASN A 144 2.15 12.93 -3.09
CA ASN A 144 1.65 13.73 -4.20
C ASN A 144 1.10 12.83 -5.31
N LEU A 145 0.47 13.42 -6.31
CA LEU A 145 -0.16 12.68 -7.40
C LEU A 145 0.85 11.98 -8.31
N GLY A 146 2.01 12.59 -8.57
CA GLY A 146 3.06 11.98 -9.39
C GLY A 146 3.55 10.66 -8.78
N GLU A 147 3.78 10.64 -7.48
CA GLU A 147 4.14 9.42 -6.76
C GLU A 147 3.02 8.38 -6.81
N ALA A 148 1.77 8.80 -6.58
CA ALA A 148 0.60 7.92 -6.66
C ALA A 148 0.45 7.29 -8.05
N LEU A 149 0.63 8.07 -9.13
CA LEU A 149 0.53 7.57 -10.49
C LEU A 149 1.61 6.55 -10.83
N ARG A 150 2.84 6.73 -10.34
CA ARG A 150 3.90 5.72 -10.50
C ARG A 150 3.53 4.40 -9.82
N ARG A 151 2.97 4.44 -8.61
CA ARG A 151 2.50 3.22 -7.90
C ARG A 151 1.36 2.54 -8.65
N VAL A 152 0.39 3.32 -9.16
CA VAL A 152 -0.71 2.78 -9.98
C VAL A 152 -0.17 2.15 -11.28
N TRP A 153 0.81 2.78 -11.92
CA TRP A 153 1.45 2.22 -13.11
C TRP A 153 2.13 0.87 -12.84
N GLU A 154 2.76 0.71 -11.69
CA GLU A 154 3.37 -0.55 -11.24
C GLU A 154 2.33 -1.62 -10.88
N GLY A 155 1.05 -1.27 -10.76
CA GLY A 155 -0.06 -2.17 -10.46
C GLY A 155 -0.64 -2.06 -9.05
N ALA A 156 -0.37 -0.97 -8.31
CA ALA A 156 -1.01 -0.77 -7.01
C ALA A 156 -2.53 -0.63 -7.16
N ALA A 157 -3.28 -1.38 -6.33
CA ALA A 157 -4.74 -1.37 -6.31
C ALA A 157 -5.30 -0.28 -5.39
N MET A 158 -4.52 0.17 -4.41
CA MET A 158 -4.90 1.20 -3.44
C MET A 158 -3.73 2.14 -3.16
N ILE A 159 -4.02 3.42 -2.97
CA ILE A 159 -3.06 4.43 -2.54
C ILE A 159 -3.51 4.97 -1.18
N ARG A 160 -2.59 5.05 -0.25
CA ARG A 160 -2.75 5.75 1.03
C ARG A 160 -1.84 6.98 1.08
N THR A 161 -2.15 7.92 1.94
CA THR A 161 -1.20 9.00 2.25
C THR A 161 -0.05 8.44 3.09
N LYS A 162 1.18 8.90 2.85
CA LYS A 162 2.32 8.51 3.70
C LYS A 162 2.19 9.07 5.13
N GLY A 163 1.78 10.33 5.24
CA GLY A 163 1.68 11.00 6.54
C GLY A 163 3.03 11.04 7.26
N GLU A 164 2.96 10.97 8.58
CA GLU A 164 4.11 10.78 9.49
C GLU A 164 3.79 9.59 10.40
N ALA A 165 3.94 8.37 9.86
CA ALA A 165 3.63 7.15 10.59
C ALA A 165 4.41 7.05 11.90
N GLY A 166 3.75 6.60 12.97
CA GLY A 166 4.33 6.43 14.29
C GLY A 166 4.48 7.71 15.13
N THR A 167 3.92 8.84 14.68
CA THR A 167 3.96 10.11 15.44
C THR A 167 2.62 10.54 16.02
N GLY A 168 1.51 9.97 15.57
CA GLY A 168 0.16 10.47 15.88
C GLY A 168 -0.18 11.82 15.23
N ASN A 169 0.73 12.42 14.46
CA ASN A 169 0.51 13.68 13.77
C ASN A 169 -0.22 13.46 12.44
N VAL A 170 -1.51 13.77 12.41
CA VAL A 170 -2.33 13.63 11.20
C VAL A 170 -2.20 14.79 10.20
N VAL A 171 -1.49 15.87 10.57
CA VAL A 171 -1.36 17.07 9.72
C VAL A 171 -0.69 16.75 8.40
N ALA A 172 0.39 15.94 8.41
CA ALA A 172 1.08 15.54 7.20
C ALA A 172 0.17 14.70 6.27
N ALA A 173 -0.59 13.74 6.82
CA ALA A 173 -1.55 12.95 6.07
C ALA A 173 -2.62 13.82 5.39
N MET A 174 -3.17 14.79 6.12
CA MET A 174 -4.15 15.74 5.57
C MET A 174 -3.55 16.63 4.48
N ARG A 175 -2.29 17.05 4.64
CA ARG A 175 -1.57 17.82 3.63
C ARG A 175 -1.41 17.01 2.34
N HIS A 176 -0.98 15.76 2.42
CA HIS A 176 -0.83 14.86 1.27
C HIS A 176 -2.18 14.62 0.57
N ALA A 177 -3.25 14.33 1.33
CA ALA A 177 -4.58 14.12 0.77
C ALA A 177 -5.10 15.37 0.03
N ARG A 178 -4.89 16.56 0.59
CA ARG A 178 -5.29 17.82 -0.03
C ARG A 178 -4.48 18.13 -1.28
N LEU A 179 -3.16 17.88 -1.25
CA LEU A 179 -2.28 18.08 -2.40
C LEU A 179 -2.70 17.18 -3.56
N ILE A 180 -2.81 15.87 -3.34
CA ILE A 180 -3.26 14.91 -4.35
C ILE A 180 -4.63 15.31 -4.93
N SER A 181 -5.58 15.71 -4.07
CA SER A 181 -6.91 16.15 -4.51
C SER A 181 -6.85 17.42 -5.36
N ALA A 182 -5.99 18.38 -5.01
CA ALA A 182 -5.81 19.61 -5.77
C ALA A 182 -5.16 19.33 -7.14
N GLU A 183 -4.16 18.46 -7.19
CA GLU A 183 -3.47 18.06 -8.41
C GLU A 183 -4.43 17.31 -9.37
N ILE A 184 -5.28 16.40 -8.85
CA ILE A 184 -6.32 15.75 -9.65
C ILE A 184 -7.31 16.78 -10.24
N LYS A 185 -7.73 17.78 -9.45
CA LYS A 185 -8.60 18.85 -9.95
C LYS A 185 -7.91 19.68 -11.03
N ALA A 186 -6.64 20.03 -10.84
CA ALA A 186 -5.86 20.76 -11.83
C ALA A 186 -5.76 20.03 -13.17
N ILE A 187 -5.51 18.70 -13.14
CA ILE A 187 -5.47 17.88 -14.36
C ILE A 187 -6.83 17.88 -15.07
N ARG A 188 -7.93 17.76 -14.33
CA ARG A 188 -9.29 17.75 -14.92
C ARG A 188 -9.66 19.06 -15.59
N VAL A 189 -9.11 20.17 -15.12
CA VAL A 189 -9.37 21.50 -15.68
C VAL A 189 -8.38 21.86 -16.80
N SER A 190 -7.13 21.42 -16.68
CA SER A 190 -6.08 21.62 -17.68
C SER A 190 -6.31 20.70 -18.87
N LYS A 191 -6.23 21.26 -20.08
CA LYS A 191 -6.15 20.45 -21.31
C LYS A 191 -4.70 20.08 -21.68
N ASP A 192 -3.73 20.59 -20.94
CA ASP A 192 -2.31 20.35 -21.15
C ASP A 192 -1.78 19.28 -20.18
N TYR A 193 -1.99 18.03 -20.57
CA TYR A 193 -1.53 16.88 -19.80
C TYR A 193 -0.01 16.68 -19.85
N ARG A 194 0.69 17.24 -20.84
CA ARG A 194 2.14 17.10 -20.97
C ARG A 194 2.89 17.88 -19.91
N SER A 195 2.55 19.15 -19.71
CA SER A 195 3.20 19.98 -18.70
C SER A 195 3.03 19.49 -17.27
N ILE A 196 2.00 18.65 -17.04
CA ILE A 196 1.74 18.04 -15.74
C ILE A 196 2.57 16.76 -15.56
N ALA A 197 2.80 16.00 -16.63
CA ALA A 197 3.60 14.78 -16.59
C ALA A 197 5.11 15.05 -16.47
N GLU A 198 5.56 16.27 -16.78
CA GLU A 198 6.96 16.69 -16.72
C GLU A 198 7.36 17.26 -15.33
N LYS A 199 6.44 17.46 -14.43
CA LYS A 199 6.65 17.90 -13.03
C LYS A 199 6.70 16.73 -12.08
#